data_894af4b896b8d289e38e829e07639976
#
_entry.id   894af4b896b8d289e38e829e07639976
#
_cell.length_a   1.000
_cell.length_b   1.000
_cell.length_c   1.000
_cell.angle_alpha   90.00
_cell.angle_beta   90.00
_cell.angle_gamma   90.00
#
_symmetry.space_group_name_H-M   'P 1'
#
loop_
_entity.id
_entity.type
_entity.pdbx_description
1 polymer ?
#
loop_
_entity_poly.entity_id
_entity_poly.type
_entity_poly.pdbx_seq_one_letter_code
_entity_poly.pdbx_strand_id
1 'polypeptide(L)'
;MKAILQRVTDAKVEVDSKTVGEIGTGFLILLGVENGDTEKEADALAAKIAGLRIFTDENDKMNLALADVNGSVLVISNFTLCADCSHGRRPNFMAAARPDTADPLYEYFCKKIHDNGIERVEKGIFGADMKVSLVNDGPVTIEINTKDLKI
;
A
#
# COMPACT_ATOMS: atom_id res chain seq x y z
N MET A 1 -1.55 2.71 -11.18
CA MET A 1 -1.39 2.83 -9.71
C MET A 1 0.04 2.49 -9.31
N LYS A 2 0.51 3.07 -8.22
CA LYS A 2 1.81 2.75 -7.61
C LYS A 2 1.63 2.35 -6.16
N ALA A 3 2.38 1.35 -5.72
CA ALA A 3 2.43 0.95 -4.33
C ALA A 3 3.88 0.79 -3.87
N ILE A 4 4.16 1.28 -2.67
CA ILE A 4 5.37 0.94 -1.92
C ILE A 4 4.94 0.07 -0.75
N LEU A 5 5.46 -1.15 -0.72
CA LEU A 5 5.21 -2.09 0.37
C LEU A 5 6.41 -2.15 1.29
N GLN A 6 6.16 -2.14 2.57
CA GLN A 6 7.15 -2.46 3.58
C GLN A 6 6.65 -3.63 4.43
N ARG A 7 7.45 -4.70 4.52
CA ARG A 7 7.19 -5.77 5.48
C ARG A 7 7.50 -5.26 6.88
N VAL A 8 6.52 -5.36 7.78
CA VAL A 8 6.61 -4.77 9.12
C VAL A 8 6.34 -5.80 10.21
N THR A 9 6.92 -5.57 11.39
CA THR A 9 6.51 -6.24 12.63
C THR A 9 5.34 -5.52 13.28
N ASP A 10 5.25 -4.22 13.09
CA ASP A 10 4.14 -3.37 13.51
C ASP A 10 4.13 -2.07 12.70
N ALA A 11 2.95 -1.47 12.56
CA ALA A 11 2.76 -0.15 11.98
C ALA A 11 1.49 0.49 12.52
N LYS A 12 1.47 1.82 12.58
CA LYS A 12 0.29 2.60 12.95
C LYS A 12 0.24 3.93 12.21
N VAL A 13 -0.95 4.47 12.10
CA VAL A 13 -1.19 5.81 11.57
C VAL A 13 -2.01 6.63 12.57
N GLU A 14 -1.58 7.87 12.78
CA GLU A 14 -2.22 8.82 13.67
C GLU A 14 -2.67 10.05 12.88
N VAL A 15 -3.87 10.52 13.21
CA VAL A 15 -4.44 11.78 12.73
C VAL A 15 -4.90 12.56 13.96
N ASP A 16 -4.51 13.84 14.05
CA ASP A 16 -4.78 14.68 15.22
C ASP A 16 -4.40 14.01 16.55
N SER A 17 -3.22 13.38 16.58
CA SER A 17 -2.69 12.64 17.74
C SER A 17 -3.50 11.42 18.18
N LYS A 18 -4.41 10.95 17.34
CA LYS A 18 -5.22 9.73 17.59
C LYS A 18 -4.84 8.64 16.60
N THR A 19 -4.62 7.43 17.09
CA THR A 19 -4.43 6.26 16.24
C THR A 19 -5.73 5.93 15.52
N VAL A 20 -5.71 5.93 14.19
CA VAL A 20 -6.87 5.61 13.34
C VAL A 20 -6.73 4.26 12.64
N GLY A 21 -5.53 3.70 12.59
CA GLY A 21 -5.25 2.36 12.07
C GLY A 21 -3.96 1.81 12.67
N GLU A 22 -3.92 0.52 12.94
CA GLU A 22 -2.78 -0.16 13.56
C GLU A 22 -2.77 -1.63 13.19
N ILE A 23 -1.59 -2.16 12.90
CA ILE A 23 -1.36 -3.58 12.60
C ILE A 23 -0.13 -4.10 13.32
N GLY A 24 -0.07 -5.42 13.52
CA GLY A 24 1.16 -6.16 13.84
C GLY A 24 1.91 -6.58 12.58
N THR A 25 2.35 -7.84 12.54
CA THR A 25 3.04 -8.42 11.37
C THR A 25 2.21 -8.28 10.09
N GLY A 26 2.85 -7.81 9.03
CA GLY A 26 2.20 -7.68 7.74
C GLY A 26 2.86 -6.66 6.82
N PHE A 27 2.04 -5.91 6.08
CA PHE A 27 2.50 -4.86 5.17
C PHE A 27 1.95 -3.49 5.56
N LEU A 28 2.85 -2.50 5.61
CA LEU A 28 2.47 -1.12 5.38
C LEU A 28 2.52 -0.87 3.87
N ILE A 29 1.42 -0.36 3.30
CA ILE A 29 1.30 -0.03 1.88
C ILE A 29 1.06 1.47 1.73
N LEU A 30 1.98 2.16 1.06
CA LEU A 30 1.75 3.50 0.56
C LEU A 30 1.17 3.36 -0.85
N LEU A 31 -0.02 3.92 -1.10
CA LEU A 31 -0.76 3.76 -2.36
C LEU A 31 -0.95 5.10 -3.06
N GLY A 32 -0.42 5.21 -4.28
CA GLY A 32 -0.64 6.33 -5.19
C GLY A 32 -1.55 5.95 -6.35
N VAL A 33 -2.58 6.76 -6.58
CA VAL A 33 -3.49 6.63 -7.72
C VAL A 33 -3.09 7.65 -8.78
N GLU A 34 -2.85 7.19 -10.00
CA GLU A 34 -2.49 8.04 -11.14
C GLU A 34 -3.70 8.34 -12.02
N ASN A 35 -3.59 9.41 -12.81
CA ASN A 35 -4.60 9.71 -13.82
C ASN A 35 -4.74 8.52 -14.79
N GLY A 36 -5.98 8.12 -15.05
CA GLY A 36 -6.29 7.00 -15.94
C GLY A 36 -6.37 5.64 -15.25
N ASP A 37 -6.01 5.54 -13.99
CA ASP A 37 -6.23 4.31 -13.22
C ASP A 37 -7.73 4.02 -13.04
N THR A 38 -8.07 2.75 -13.07
CA THR A 38 -9.43 2.23 -12.91
C THR A 38 -9.46 1.08 -11.91
N GLU A 39 -10.63 0.50 -11.69
CA GLU A 39 -10.78 -0.70 -10.87
C GLU A 39 -9.92 -1.87 -11.37
N LYS A 40 -9.63 -1.93 -12.67
CA LYS A 40 -8.77 -2.97 -13.26
C LYS A 40 -7.35 -2.93 -12.70
N GLU A 41 -6.77 -1.73 -12.59
CA GLU A 41 -5.46 -1.53 -11.98
C GLU A 41 -5.47 -1.88 -10.48
N ALA A 42 -6.55 -1.51 -9.79
CA ALA A 42 -6.72 -1.83 -8.37
C ALA A 42 -6.86 -3.33 -8.12
N ASP A 43 -7.65 -4.05 -8.94
CA ASP A 43 -7.79 -5.52 -8.87
C ASP A 43 -6.45 -6.22 -9.08
N ALA A 44 -5.72 -5.84 -10.13
CA ALA A 44 -4.43 -6.45 -10.45
C ALA A 44 -3.39 -6.21 -9.35
N LEU A 45 -3.34 -4.99 -8.83
CA LEU A 45 -2.40 -4.62 -7.77
C LEU A 45 -2.73 -5.33 -6.46
N ALA A 46 -4.00 -5.38 -6.06
CA ALA A 46 -4.43 -6.06 -4.84
C ALA A 46 -4.14 -7.57 -4.89
N ALA A 47 -4.47 -8.23 -5.99
CA ALA A 47 -4.17 -9.64 -6.19
C ALA A 47 -2.66 -9.92 -6.17
N LYS A 48 -1.87 -9.05 -6.82
CA LYS A 48 -0.41 -9.16 -6.81
C LYS A 48 0.16 -9.07 -5.40
N ILE A 49 -0.27 -8.07 -4.63
CA ILE A 49 0.21 -7.83 -3.27
C ILE A 49 -0.17 -8.96 -2.32
N ALA A 50 -1.42 -9.41 -2.34
CA ALA A 50 -1.89 -10.51 -1.50
C ALA A 50 -1.13 -11.81 -1.76
N GLY A 51 -0.71 -12.05 -3.01
CA GLY A 51 0.01 -13.24 -3.43
C GLY A 51 1.54 -13.17 -3.30
N LEU A 52 2.12 -12.05 -2.87
CA LEU A 52 3.58 -11.93 -2.73
C LEU A 52 4.12 -12.84 -1.64
N ARG A 53 5.10 -13.65 -1.97
CA ARG A 53 5.71 -14.64 -1.07
C ARG A 53 7.02 -14.11 -0.51
N ILE A 54 6.94 -13.17 0.42
CA ILE A 54 8.08 -12.43 0.97
C ILE A 54 8.20 -12.54 2.49
N PHE A 55 7.45 -13.44 3.12
CA PHE A 55 7.67 -13.83 4.50
C PHE A 55 8.54 -15.09 4.56
N THR A 56 9.38 -15.15 5.58
CA THR A 56 10.37 -16.21 5.76
C THR A 56 9.70 -17.50 6.22
N ASP A 57 10.04 -18.60 5.57
CA ASP A 57 9.62 -19.94 5.94
C ASP A 57 10.57 -20.60 6.97
N GLU A 58 10.30 -21.85 7.34
CA GLU A 58 11.08 -22.64 8.28
C GLU A 58 12.52 -22.92 7.82
N ASN A 59 12.80 -22.77 6.52
CA ASN A 59 14.13 -22.93 5.91
C ASN A 59 14.85 -21.59 5.71
N ASP A 60 14.37 -20.52 6.35
CA ASP A 60 14.90 -19.16 6.24
C ASP A 60 14.87 -18.59 4.81
N LYS A 61 13.84 -18.96 4.04
CA LYS A 61 13.62 -18.48 2.66
C LYS A 61 12.35 -17.66 2.57
N MET A 62 12.38 -16.59 1.76
CA MET A 62 11.19 -15.84 1.39
C MET A 62 10.27 -16.73 0.54
N ASN A 63 9.25 -17.28 1.14
CA ASN A 63 8.40 -18.31 0.54
C ASN A 63 6.92 -18.23 0.93
N LEU A 64 6.59 -17.57 2.03
CA LEU A 64 5.24 -17.47 2.55
C LEU A 64 4.58 -16.17 2.12
N ALA A 65 3.30 -16.26 1.76
CA ALA A 65 2.46 -15.10 1.48
C ALA A 65 1.86 -14.53 2.78
N LEU A 66 1.23 -13.38 2.66
CA LEU A 66 0.63 -12.67 3.79
C LEU A 66 -0.42 -13.53 4.54
N ALA A 67 -1.25 -14.26 3.82
CA ALA A 67 -2.25 -15.16 4.40
C ALA A 67 -1.62 -16.34 5.17
N ASP A 68 -0.47 -16.86 4.72
CA ASP A 68 0.22 -17.98 5.37
C ASP A 68 0.73 -17.62 6.76
N VAL A 69 1.03 -16.36 6.99
CA VAL A 69 1.50 -15.84 8.29
C VAL A 69 0.41 -15.13 9.08
N ASN A 70 -0.84 -15.22 8.62
CA ASN A 70 -1.97 -14.48 9.20
C ASN A 70 -1.67 -12.98 9.36
N GLY A 71 -1.02 -12.40 8.37
CA GLY A 71 -0.58 -11.02 8.38
C GLY A 71 -1.71 -10.04 8.10
N SER A 72 -1.51 -8.81 8.53
CA SER A 72 -2.44 -7.68 8.34
C SER A 72 -1.87 -6.66 7.37
N VAL A 73 -2.71 -5.77 6.88
CA VAL A 73 -2.31 -4.68 5.98
C VAL A 73 -2.78 -3.34 6.54
N LEU A 74 -1.90 -2.35 6.51
CA LEU A 74 -2.22 -0.94 6.74
C LEU A 74 -1.99 -0.17 5.43
N VAL A 75 -3.07 0.34 4.84
CA VAL A 75 -3.01 1.07 3.57
C VAL A 75 -3.11 2.57 3.82
N ILE A 76 -2.11 3.30 3.34
CA ILE A 76 -2.02 4.76 3.43
C ILE A 76 -2.09 5.35 2.03
N SER A 77 -3.09 6.20 1.78
CA SER A 77 -3.15 6.97 0.54
C SER A 77 -2.00 7.97 0.49
N ASN A 78 -1.26 7.99 -0.62
CA ASN A 78 -0.07 8.84 -0.77
C ASN A 78 0.10 9.28 -2.23
N PHE A 79 -0.50 10.44 -2.60
CA PHE A 79 -0.41 10.96 -3.96
C PHE A 79 1.02 11.37 -4.36
N THR A 80 1.88 11.64 -3.37
CA THR A 80 3.27 12.04 -3.64
C THR A 80 4.11 10.95 -4.28
N LEU A 81 3.66 9.69 -4.29
CA LEU A 81 4.26 8.62 -5.09
C LEU A 81 4.17 8.88 -6.61
N CYS A 82 3.24 9.74 -7.03
CA CYS A 82 3.06 10.13 -8.42
C CYS A 82 3.93 11.33 -8.81
N ALA A 83 4.87 11.75 -7.95
CA ALA A 83 5.74 12.89 -8.19
C ALA A 83 6.65 12.67 -9.40
N ASP A 84 6.76 13.71 -10.23
CA ASP A 84 7.83 13.85 -11.21
C ASP A 84 8.88 14.82 -10.67
N CYS A 85 10.08 14.32 -10.44
CA CYS A 85 11.24 15.07 -9.94
C CYS A 85 12.32 15.26 -11.02
N SER A 86 11.98 15.06 -12.29
CA SER A 86 12.96 15.12 -13.40
C SER A 86 13.49 16.51 -13.66
N HIS A 87 12.76 17.56 -13.30
CA HIS A 87 13.13 18.94 -13.56
C HIS A 87 13.00 19.84 -12.33
N GLY A 88 14.02 20.64 -12.09
CA GLY A 88 14.04 21.64 -11.03
C GLY A 88 14.10 21.04 -9.62
N ARG A 89 13.69 21.82 -8.62
CA ARG A 89 13.74 21.42 -7.20
C ARG A 89 12.37 21.21 -6.58
N ARG A 90 11.30 21.50 -7.31
CA ARG A 90 9.91 21.31 -6.84
C ARG A 90 9.33 20.08 -7.54
N PRO A 91 8.90 19.05 -6.79
CA PRO A 91 8.20 17.92 -7.39
C PRO A 91 6.92 18.38 -8.10
N ASN A 92 6.63 17.76 -9.24
CA ASN A 92 5.40 17.96 -9.98
C ASN A 92 4.46 16.78 -9.69
N PHE A 93 3.22 17.07 -9.28
CA PHE A 93 2.21 16.05 -8.92
C PHE A 93 1.07 15.95 -9.94
N MET A 94 1.24 16.47 -11.15
CA MET A 94 0.19 16.46 -12.18
C MET A 94 -0.22 15.07 -12.64
N ALA A 95 0.62 14.05 -12.42
CA ALA A 95 0.28 12.66 -12.72
C ALA A 95 -0.67 12.03 -11.70
N ALA A 96 -0.82 12.61 -10.51
CA ALA A 96 -1.73 12.11 -9.48
C ALA A 96 -3.19 12.32 -9.88
N ALA A 97 -4.02 11.30 -9.67
CA ALA A 97 -5.46 11.43 -9.85
C ALA A 97 -6.07 12.42 -8.84
N ARG A 98 -7.13 13.10 -9.26
CA ARG A 98 -7.86 14.03 -8.39
C ARG A 98 -8.54 13.27 -7.25
N PRO A 99 -8.79 13.92 -6.09
CA PRO A 99 -9.41 13.28 -4.94
C PRO A 99 -10.76 12.59 -5.24
N ASP A 100 -11.58 13.16 -6.11
CA ASP A 100 -12.88 12.60 -6.51
C ASP A 100 -12.76 11.25 -7.26
N THR A 101 -11.61 10.95 -7.85
CA THR A 101 -11.28 9.67 -8.47
C THR A 101 -10.43 8.81 -7.55
N ALA A 102 -9.44 9.41 -6.90
CA ALA A 102 -8.44 8.68 -6.11
C ALA A 102 -9.03 8.06 -4.85
N ASP A 103 -9.91 8.76 -4.13
CA ASP A 103 -10.50 8.26 -2.88
C ASP A 103 -11.38 7.01 -3.11
N PRO A 104 -12.33 6.99 -4.06
CA PRO A 104 -13.09 5.78 -4.36
C PRO A 104 -12.21 4.60 -4.79
N LEU A 105 -11.17 4.82 -5.59
CA LEU A 105 -10.25 3.75 -5.99
C LEU A 105 -9.37 3.25 -4.85
N TYR A 106 -8.98 4.12 -3.94
CA TYR A 106 -8.28 3.75 -2.70
C TYR A 106 -9.17 2.84 -1.83
N GLU A 107 -10.43 3.22 -1.60
CA GLU A 107 -11.39 2.39 -0.86
C GLU A 107 -11.64 1.05 -1.56
N TYR A 108 -11.79 1.06 -2.87
CA TYR A 108 -11.96 -0.14 -3.67
C TYR A 108 -10.75 -1.08 -3.56
N PHE A 109 -9.54 -0.53 -3.64
CA PHE A 109 -8.31 -1.31 -3.46
C PHE A 109 -8.26 -1.98 -2.07
N CYS A 110 -8.58 -1.26 -1.00
CA CYS A 110 -8.61 -1.82 0.35
C CYS A 110 -9.61 -2.99 0.46
N LYS A 111 -10.79 -2.82 -0.13
CA LYS A 111 -11.77 -3.89 -0.23
C LYS A 111 -11.22 -5.10 -0.99
N LYS A 112 -10.51 -4.87 -2.10
CA LYS A 112 -9.94 -5.97 -2.91
C LYS A 112 -8.79 -6.70 -2.22
N ILE A 113 -8.00 -6.04 -1.39
CA ILE A 113 -7.04 -6.72 -0.52
C ILE A 113 -7.77 -7.70 0.41
N HIS A 114 -8.87 -7.27 1.03
CA HIS A 114 -9.69 -8.15 1.88
C HIS A 114 -10.29 -9.31 1.07
N ASP A 115 -10.87 -9.03 -0.11
CA ASP A 115 -11.46 -10.04 -0.99
C ASP A 115 -10.43 -11.11 -1.46
N ASN A 116 -9.14 -10.78 -1.46
CA ASN A 116 -8.03 -11.70 -1.74
C ASN A 116 -7.55 -12.49 -0.51
N GLY A 117 -8.34 -12.53 0.57
CA GLY A 117 -8.12 -13.41 1.71
C GLY A 117 -7.33 -12.80 2.86
N ILE A 118 -7.16 -11.49 2.88
CA ILE A 118 -6.51 -10.79 4.00
C ILE A 118 -7.59 -10.28 4.94
N GLU A 119 -7.72 -10.92 6.11
CA GLU A 119 -8.82 -10.64 7.04
C GLU A 119 -8.76 -9.23 7.64
N ARG A 120 -7.57 -8.78 8.00
CA ARG A 120 -7.38 -7.47 8.64
C ARG A 120 -6.73 -6.47 7.70
N VAL A 121 -7.55 -5.53 7.22
CA VAL A 121 -7.14 -4.39 6.40
C VAL A 121 -7.49 -3.11 7.14
N GLU A 122 -6.46 -2.44 7.65
CA GLU A 122 -6.56 -1.16 8.33
C GLU A 122 -6.21 -0.03 7.35
N LYS A 123 -6.71 1.17 7.64
CA LYS A 123 -6.58 2.32 6.76
C LYS A 123 -6.20 3.59 7.52
N GLY A 124 -5.55 4.52 6.81
CA GLY A 124 -5.51 5.92 7.21
C GLY A 124 -6.80 6.66 6.86
N ILE A 125 -6.73 7.98 6.85
CA ILE A 125 -7.82 8.88 6.43
C ILE A 125 -7.37 9.60 5.17
N PHE A 126 -8.11 9.41 4.06
CA PHE A 126 -7.78 10.05 2.80
C PHE A 126 -7.74 11.58 2.94
N GLY A 127 -6.66 12.19 2.44
CA GLY A 127 -6.48 13.65 2.46
C GLY A 127 -6.09 14.26 3.81
N ALA A 128 -6.02 13.48 4.90
CA ALA A 128 -5.60 13.98 6.21
C ALA A 128 -4.07 14.11 6.30
N ASP A 129 -3.61 14.94 7.23
CA ASP A 129 -2.21 14.93 7.68
C ASP A 129 -2.01 13.73 8.60
N MET A 130 -1.23 12.76 8.13
CA MET A 130 -1.03 11.48 8.80
C MET A 130 0.41 11.34 9.32
N LYS A 131 0.55 10.87 10.57
CA LYS A 131 1.82 10.44 11.13
C LYS A 131 1.87 8.92 11.09
N VAL A 132 2.73 8.37 10.26
CA VAL A 132 2.85 6.94 10.03
C VAL A 132 4.11 6.42 10.69
N SER A 133 3.95 5.51 11.64
CA SER A 133 5.05 4.86 12.36
C SER A 133 5.09 3.38 11.98
N LEU A 134 6.28 2.83 11.81
CA LEU A 134 6.45 1.42 11.46
C LEU A 134 7.82 0.92 11.90
N VAL A 135 7.90 -0.40 12.08
CA VAL A 135 9.17 -1.12 12.17
C VAL A 135 9.30 -1.99 10.92
N ASN A 136 10.21 -1.58 10.01
CA ASN A 136 10.48 -2.33 8.79
C ASN A 136 11.30 -3.58 9.11
N ASP A 137 10.73 -4.74 8.79
CA ASP A 137 11.33 -6.04 9.10
C ASP A 137 12.19 -6.53 7.94
N GLY A 138 13.52 -6.50 8.17
CA GLY A 138 14.46 -7.03 7.20
C GLY A 138 15.64 -6.10 6.84
N PRO A 139 15.53 -4.88 6.32
CA PRO A 139 14.34 -4.27 5.72
C PRO A 139 13.90 -4.97 4.43
N VAL A 140 12.61 -5.01 4.19
CA VAL A 140 12.02 -5.47 2.93
C VAL A 140 11.08 -4.40 2.43
N THR A 141 11.44 -3.77 1.32
CA THR A 141 10.70 -2.68 0.67
C THR A 141 10.56 -3.02 -0.81
N ILE A 142 9.32 -3.04 -1.32
CA ILE A 142 9.03 -3.41 -2.70
C ILE A 142 8.18 -2.33 -3.34
N GLU A 143 8.63 -1.84 -4.48
CA GLU A 143 7.84 -0.95 -5.35
C GLU A 143 7.11 -1.79 -6.39
N ILE A 144 5.81 -1.49 -6.59
CA ILE A 144 5.00 -2.07 -7.67
C ILE A 144 4.29 -0.95 -8.42
N ASN A 145 4.48 -0.94 -9.74
CA ASN A 145 3.74 -0.07 -10.64
C ASN A 145 2.84 -0.95 -11.52
N THR A 146 1.54 -0.63 -11.59
CA THR A 146 0.60 -1.42 -12.42
C THR A 146 0.94 -1.37 -13.91
N LYS A 147 1.66 -0.34 -14.37
CA LYS A 147 2.17 -0.26 -15.75
C LYS A 147 3.14 -1.39 -16.11
N ASP A 148 3.78 -1.98 -15.11
CA ASP A 148 4.73 -3.08 -15.28
C ASP A 148 4.07 -4.45 -15.11
N LEU A 149 2.80 -4.48 -14.70
CA LEU A 149 2.02 -5.71 -14.58
C LEU A 149 1.38 -6.07 -15.92
N LYS A 150 1.29 -7.37 -16.18
CA LYS A 150 0.50 -7.90 -17.31
C LYS A 150 -0.96 -7.98 -16.86
N ILE A 151 -1.73 -6.95 -17.20
CA ILE A 151 -3.16 -6.84 -16.87
C ILE A 151 -4.01 -6.96 -18.13
#